data_0f49de9d2986a83f4ca83826a3f64328
#
_entry.id   0f49de9d2986a83f4ca83826a3f64328
#
_cell.length_a   1.000
_cell.length_b   1.000
_cell.length_c   1.000
_cell.angle_alpha   90.00
_cell.angle_beta   90.00
_cell.angle_gamma   90.00
#
_symmetry.space_group_name_H-M   'P 1'
#
loop_
_entity.id
_entity.type
_entity.pdbx_description
1 polymer ?
#
loop_
_entity_poly.entity_id
_entity_poly.type
_entity_poly.pdbx_seq_one_letter_code
_entity_poly.pdbx_strand_id
1 'polypeptide(L)'
;MDCRTIKFLCRRCAAFPFCREVVKLAATRLIALHKNKGKSVAACLKSRTDYAQNPDKTQQGELVSSYECSPLTVDEEFMISKRQYELMTGRRQKSDVIAYQIRQSFKPGEITAEEANKVGYELAERFLKGKHAFIVATHTDRAHVHNHIIYNSTALDGTRKFRDFLLSGLAVQRLSDLICLEHQLSVIEIKPYRDCLLYTSPSP
;
A
#
# COMPACT_ATOMS: atom_id res chain seq x y z
N MET A 1 -12.76 8.46 3.46
CA MET A 1 -11.95 7.76 4.49
C MET A 1 -12.51 8.16 5.84
N ASP A 2 -13.02 7.20 6.58
CA ASP A 2 -13.69 7.45 7.86
C ASP A 2 -12.68 7.99 8.89
N CYS A 3 -13.08 9.03 9.61
CA CYS A 3 -12.31 9.74 10.66
C CYS A 3 -11.81 8.81 11.79
N ARG A 4 -12.21 7.54 11.80
CA ARG A 4 -11.85 6.54 12.82
C ARG A 4 -10.42 6.01 12.71
N THR A 5 -9.79 6.13 11.55
CA THR A 5 -8.44 5.58 11.34
C THR A 5 -7.33 6.51 11.88
N ILE A 6 -7.63 7.78 12.09
CA ILE A 6 -6.67 8.78 12.62
C ILE A 6 -6.74 8.90 14.15
N LYS A 7 -7.84 8.43 14.78
CA LYS A 7 -8.00 8.45 16.25
C LYS A 7 -7.01 7.56 17.02
N PHE A 8 -6.28 6.67 16.34
CA PHE A 8 -5.37 5.75 17.04
C PHE A 8 -4.02 6.37 17.42
N LEU A 9 -3.71 7.58 16.95
CA LEU A 9 -2.44 8.25 17.23
C LEU A 9 -2.51 9.37 18.28
N CYS A 10 -3.70 9.81 18.70
CA CYS A 10 -3.79 10.78 19.79
C CYS A 10 -5.10 10.63 20.60
N ARG A 11 -5.10 9.77 21.60
CA ARG A 11 -6.23 9.59 22.54
C ARG A 11 -6.50 10.78 23.48
N ARG A 12 -5.76 11.90 23.37
CA ARG A 12 -5.87 13.06 24.29
C ARG A 12 -6.25 14.40 23.66
N CYS A 13 -6.49 14.46 22.34
CA CYS A 13 -6.88 15.73 21.70
C CYS A 13 -8.39 15.85 21.48
N ALA A 14 -9.22 15.58 22.51
CA ALA A 14 -10.68 15.74 22.43
C ALA A 14 -11.17 17.20 22.64
N ALA A 15 -10.28 18.20 22.71
CA ALA A 15 -10.66 19.55 23.18
C ALA A 15 -10.23 20.72 22.30
N PHE A 16 -9.95 20.55 20.99
CA PHE A 16 -9.64 21.70 20.16
C PHE A 16 -10.45 21.77 18.86
N PRO A 17 -11.27 22.83 18.66
CA PRO A 17 -12.02 23.06 17.42
C PRO A 17 -11.13 23.48 16.22
N PHE A 18 -9.81 23.63 16.38
CA PHE A 18 -8.89 24.14 15.37
C PHE A 18 -8.13 23.04 14.57
N CYS A 19 -8.41 21.75 14.83
CA CYS A 19 -7.81 20.66 14.06
C CYS A 19 -8.67 20.32 12.81
N ARG A 20 -9.19 21.30 12.09
CA ARG A 20 -10.18 21.09 11.00
C ARG A 20 -9.61 21.16 9.59
N GLU A 21 -8.33 21.39 9.42
CA GLU A 21 -7.68 21.16 8.14
C GLU A 21 -6.61 20.06 8.28
N VAL A 22 -7.07 18.82 8.22
CA VAL A 22 -6.18 17.71 7.86
C VAL A 22 -5.85 17.93 6.40
N VAL A 23 -4.76 18.62 6.12
CA VAL A 23 -4.19 18.69 4.78
C VAL A 23 -3.97 17.24 4.35
N LYS A 24 -4.75 16.77 3.37
CA LYS A 24 -4.62 15.42 2.82
C LYS A 24 -3.38 15.40 1.94
N LEU A 25 -2.26 15.08 2.53
CA LEU A 25 -0.96 14.92 1.88
C LEU A 25 -0.78 13.47 1.42
N ALA A 26 0.22 13.20 0.61
CA ALA A 26 0.54 11.85 0.17
C ALA A 26 0.66 10.90 1.37
N ALA A 27 -0.18 9.87 1.42
CA ALA A 27 -0.22 8.92 2.54
C ALA A 27 0.05 7.51 2.03
N THR A 28 1.06 6.85 2.61
CA THR A 28 1.44 5.48 2.22
C THR A 28 1.27 4.52 3.38
N ARG A 29 0.70 3.34 3.10
CA ARG A 29 0.48 2.28 4.09
C ARG A 29 0.77 0.91 3.51
N LEU A 30 1.53 0.09 4.24
CA LEU A 30 1.71 -1.33 3.97
C LEU A 30 0.62 -2.14 4.70
N ILE A 31 0.00 -3.09 4.01
CA ILE A 31 -1.11 -3.90 4.50
C ILE A 31 -0.85 -5.36 4.14
N ALA A 32 -0.83 -6.25 5.12
CA ALA A 32 -0.84 -7.69 4.87
C ALA A 32 -2.25 -8.13 4.44
N LEU A 33 -2.35 -8.86 3.34
CA LEU A 33 -3.60 -9.43 2.85
C LEU A 33 -3.75 -10.86 3.39
N HIS A 34 -4.78 -11.06 4.19
CA HIS A 34 -5.05 -12.34 4.84
C HIS A 34 -6.09 -13.16 4.09
N LYS A 35 -5.99 -14.48 4.24
CA LYS A 35 -7.00 -15.41 3.79
C LYS A 35 -8.29 -15.21 4.60
N ASN A 36 -9.42 -15.05 3.94
CA ASN A 36 -10.72 -14.99 4.60
C ASN A 36 -11.14 -16.38 5.09
N LYS A 37 -11.80 -16.44 6.24
CA LYS A 37 -12.37 -17.69 6.78
C LYS A 37 -13.32 -18.32 5.76
N GLY A 38 -13.20 -19.63 5.56
CA GLY A 38 -14.07 -20.38 4.65
C GLY A 38 -13.77 -20.25 3.14
N LYS A 39 -12.83 -19.39 2.72
CA LYS A 39 -12.47 -19.24 1.31
C LYS A 39 -11.12 -19.86 1.00
N SER A 40 -10.91 -20.30 -0.24
CA SER A 40 -9.58 -20.72 -0.71
C SER A 40 -8.62 -19.54 -0.87
N VAL A 41 -7.30 -19.79 -0.87
CA VAL A 41 -6.28 -18.75 -1.13
C VAL A 41 -6.48 -18.16 -2.52
N ALA A 42 -6.74 -19.00 -3.54
CA ALA A 42 -6.99 -18.55 -4.91
C ALA A 42 -8.20 -17.60 -5.00
N ALA A 43 -9.34 -17.97 -4.38
CA ALA A 43 -10.52 -17.11 -4.37
C ALA A 43 -10.29 -15.78 -3.64
N CYS A 44 -9.47 -15.77 -2.60
CA CYS A 44 -9.12 -14.54 -1.90
C CYS A 44 -8.18 -13.66 -2.72
N LEU A 45 -7.17 -14.23 -3.38
CA LEU A 45 -6.27 -13.51 -4.28
C LEU A 45 -7.08 -12.89 -5.42
N LYS A 46 -7.87 -13.72 -6.13
CA LYS A 46 -8.72 -13.26 -7.23
C LYS A 46 -9.59 -12.07 -6.81
N SER A 47 -10.31 -12.18 -5.72
CA SER A 47 -11.16 -11.09 -5.21
C SER A 47 -10.38 -9.79 -4.90
N ARG A 48 -9.12 -9.89 -4.48
CA ARG A 48 -8.28 -8.71 -4.17
C ARG A 48 -7.71 -8.07 -5.44
N THR A 49 -7.29 -8.88 -6.41
CA THR A 49 -6.78 -8.39 -7.69
C THR A 49 -7.90 -7.83 -8.57
N ASP A 50 -9.05 -8.51 -8.64
CA ASP A 50 -10.24 -8.01 -9.34
C ASP A 50 -10.71 -6.66 -8.77
N TYR A 51 -10.73 -6.50 -7.45
CA TYR A 51 -11.08 -5.23 -6.81
C TYR A 51 -10.10 -4.11 -7.19
N ALA A 52 -8.81 -4.41 -7.17
CA ALA A 52 -7.78 -3.41 -7.50
C ALA A 52 -7.84 -3.03 -8.99
N GLN A 53 -8.09 -3.99 -9.87
CA GLN A 53 -8.15 -3.79 -11.32
C GLN A 53 -9.54 -3.44 -11.85
N ASN A 54 -10.50 -3.08 -10.97
CA ASN A 54 -11.87 -2.77 -11.40
C ASN A 54 -11.85 -1.72 -12.51
N PRO A 55 -12.39 -2.05 -13.71
CA PRO A 55 -12.39 -1.16 -14.88
C PRO A 55 -13.02 0.21 -14.61
N ASP A 56 -14.09 0.27 -13.81
CA ASP A 56 -14.78 1.52 -13.45
C ASP A 56 -13.89 2.49 -12.66
N LYS A 57 -12.82 1.99 -12.06
CA LYS A 57 -11.91 2.76 -11.21
C LYS A 57 -10.55 3.04 -11.84
N THR A 58 -10.19 2.26 -12.86
CA THR A 58 -8.87 2.26 -13.49
C THR A 58 -8.91 2.71 -14.95
N GLN A 59 -9.93 3.52 -15.32
CA GLN A 59 -10.12 3.96 -16.71
C GLN A 59 -10.08 2.78 -17.69
N GLN A 60 -10.98 1.81 -17.49
CA GLN A 60 -11.09 0.59 -18.31
C GLN A 60 -9.81 -0.27 -18.33
N GLY A 61 -8.98 -0.19 -17.30
CA GLY A 61 -7.75 -0.94 -17.16
C GLY A 61 -6.49 -0.24 -17.71
N GLU A 62 -6.61 0.95 -18.28
CA GLU A 62 -5.46 1.72 -18.80
C GLU A 62 -4.48 2.12 -17.68
N LEU A 63 -4.98 2.30 -16.47
CA LEU A 63 -4.20 2.67 -15.29
C LEU A 63 -3.72 1.45 -14.48
N VAL A 64 -3.46 0.32 -15.14
CA VAL A 64 -2.92 -0.88 -14.52
C VAL A 64 -1.57 -1.22 -15.13
N SER A 65 -0.53 -1.25 -14.30
CA SER A 65 0.83 -1.66 -14.66
C SER A 65 1.22 -2.92 -13.89
N SER A 66 2.12 -3.73 -14.46
CA SER A 66 2.58 -4.96 -13.81
C SER A 66 4.08 -5.18 -13.99
N TYR A 67 4.67 -5.96 -13.10
CA TYR A 67 6.05 -6.39 -13.14
C TYR A 67 6.12 -7.91 -12.91
N GLU A 68 6.75 -8.63 -13.84
CA GLU A 68 6.93 -10.10 -13.79
C GLU A 68 5.62 -10.88 -13.56
N CYS A 69 4.50 -10.33 -14.06
CA CYS A 69 3.21 -11.01 -14.10
C CYS A 69 2.27 -10.31 -15.10
N SER A 70 1.27 -11.05 -15.59
CA SER A 70 0.21 -10.46 -16.40
C SER A 70 -0.93 -9.94 -15.52
N PRO A 71 -1.46 -8.73 -15.73
CA PRO A 71 -2.63 -8.24 -15.00
C PRO A 71 -3.83 -9.18 -15.06
N LEU A 72 -4.03 -9.87 -16.18
CA LEU A 72 -5.18 -10.77 -16.41
C LEU A 72 -5.11 -12.06 -15.60
N THR A 73 -3.90 -12.57 -15.31
CA THR A 73 -3.66 -13.88 -14.68
C THR A 73 -2.88 -13.76 -13.37
N VAL A 74 -2.75 -12.57 -12.81
CA VAL A 74 -1.91 -12.29 -11.65
C VAL A 74 -2.22 -13.15 -10.43
N ASP A 75 -3.48 -13.45 -10.17
CA ASP A 75 -3.91 -14.31 -9.05
C ASP A 75 -3.44 -15.77 -9.26
N GLU A 76 -3.52 -16.29 -10.48
CA GLU A 76 -3.05 -17.62 -10.83
C GLU A 76 -1.51 -17.71 -10.77
N GLU A 77 -0.81 -16.72 -11.30
CA GLU A 77 0.66 -16.64 -11.26
C GLU A 77 1.19 -16.53 -9.82
N PHE A 78 0.49 -15.78 -8.97
CA PHE A 78 0.81 -15.73 -7.53
C PHE A 78 0.60 -17.11 -6.87
N MET A 79 -0.41 -17.86 -7.27
CA MET A 79 -0.64 -19.22 -6.79
C MET A 79 0.43 -20.19 -7.27
N ILE A 80 0.86 -20.09 -8.54
CA ILE A 80 1.94 -20.90 -9.10
C ILE A 80 3.23 -20.68 -8.30
N SER A 81 3.61 -19.43 -8.08
CA SER A 81 4.80 -19.07 -7.28
C SER A 81 4.75 -19.64 -5.85
N LYS A 82 3.56 -19.69 -5.23
CA LYS A 82 3.38 -20.28 -3.88
C LYS A 82 3.59 -21.80 -3.91
N ARG A 83 3.04 -22.49 -4.91
CA ARG A 83 3.24 -23.93 -5.10
C ARG A 83 4.71 -24.26 -5.37
N GLN A 84 5.36 -23.47 -6.22
CA GLN A 84 6.79 -23.61 -6.51
C GLN A 84 7.63 -23.46 -5.24
N TYR A 85 7.34 -22.45 -4.40
CA TYR A 85 8.01 -22.29 -3.11
C TYR A 85 7.85 -23.52 -2.21
N GLU A 86 6.64 -24.10 -2.13
CA GLU A 86 6.38 -25.30 -1.32
C GLU A 86 7.15 -26.52 -1.85
N LEU A 87 7.20 -26.69 -3.17
CA LEU A 87 7.94 -27.79 -3.81
C LEU A 87 9.46 -27.63 -3.60
N MET A 88 10.01 -26.44 -3.82
CA MET A 88 11.45 -26.20 -3.71
C MET A 88 11.97 -26.23 -2.28
N THR A 89 11.18 -25.77 -1.33
CA THR A 89 11.66 -25.63 0.06
C THR A 89 11.13 -26.68 1.02
N GLY A 90 10.14 -27.47 0.61
CA GLY A 90 9.41 -28.43 1.48
C GLY A 90 8.58 -27.73 2.57
N ARG A 91 8.49 -26.38 2.55
CA ARG A 91 7.85 -25.61 3.61
C ARG A 91 6.45 -25.20 3.21
N ARG A 92 5.44 -25.69 3.92
CA ARG A 92 4.06 -25.19 3.78
C ARG A 92 3.89 -23.83 4.44
N GLN A 93 3.01 -23.02 3.88
CA GLN A 93 2.66 -21.72 4.46
C GLN A 93 1.94 -21.91 5.80
N LYS A 94 2.56 -21.42 6.90
CA LYS A 94 1.96 -21.45 8.24
C LYS A 94 1.06 -20.25 8.52
N SER A 95 1.38 -19.07 7.93
CA SER A 95 0.59 -17.86 8.10
C SER A 95 -0.56 -17.78 7.10
N ASP A 96 -1.59 -17.06 7.44
CA ASP A 96 -2.74 -16.76 6.59
C ASP A 96 -2.52 -15.60 5.61
N VAL A 97 -1.32 -14.99 5.62
CA VAL A 97 -0.96 -13.90 4.70
C VAL A 97 -0.74 -14.46 3.30
N ILE A 98 -1.56 -14.00 2.36
CA ILE A 98 -1.57 -14.47 0.97
C ILE A 98 -0.80 -13.56 0.01
N ALA A 99 -0.79 -12.26 0.27
CA ALA A 99 -0.07 -11.24 -0.49
C ALA A 99 0.09 -10.00 0.41
N TYR A 100 0.70 -8.96 -0.12
CA TYR A 100 0.78 -7.66 0.54
C TYR A 100 0.26 -6.57 -0.39
N GLN A 101 -0.23 -5.50 0.19
CA GLN A 101 -0.69 -4.32 -0.52
C GLN A 101 -0.02 -3.08 0.04
N ILE A 102 0.54 -2.26 -0.84
CA ILE A 102 0.88 -0.87 -0.52
C ILE A 102 -0.27 -0.01 -1.06
N ARG A 103 -0.82 0.83 -0.20
CA ARG A 103 -1.78 1.85 -0.60
C ARG A 103 -1.09 3.20 -0.51
N GLN A 104 -1.06 3.94 -1.64
CA GLN A 104 -0.46 5.26 -1.74
C GLN A 104 -1.54 6.23 -2.23
N SER A 105 -1.75 7.34 -1.54
CA SER A 105 -2.77 8.33 -1.87
C SER A 105 -2.11 9.71 -2.02
N PHE A 106 -2.55 10.47 -3.01
CA PHE A 106 -2.02 11.80 -3.31
C PHE A 106 -3.00 12.91 -2.92
N LYS A 107 -2.52 14.13 -2.85
CA LYS A 107 -3.37 15.30 -2.63
C LYS A 107 -4.26 15.54 -3.86
N PRO A 108 -5.53 15.91 -3.69
CA PRO A 108 -6.41 16.21 -4.82
C PRO A 108 -5.83 17.30 -5.73
N GLY A 109 -5.81 17.03 -7.05
CA GLY A 109 -5.35 17.96 -8.07
C GLY A 109 -3.83 18.18 -8.16
N GLU A 110 -3.03 17.41 -7.41
CA GLU A 110 -1.57 17.53 -7.39
C GLU A 110 -0.87 16.70 -8.48
N ILE A 111 -1.49 15.61 -8.91
CA ILE A 111 -0.90 14.64 -9.84
C ILE A 111 -1.96 14.09 -10.78
N THR A 112 -1.58 13.80 -12.02
CA THR A 112 -2.44 13.07 -12.97
C THR A 112 -2.49 11.59 -12.63
N ALA A 113 -3.49 10.87 -13.16
CA ALA A 113 -3.63 9.45 -12.88
C ALA A 113 -2.49 8.61 -13.47
N GLU A 114 -2.02 8.99 -14.66
CA GLU A 114 -0.92 8.34 -15.36
C GLU A 114 0.42 8.55 -14.63
N GLU A 115 0.67 9.76 -14.15
CA GLU A 115 1.86 10.05 -13.34
C GLU A 115 1.80 9.32 -11.98
N ALA A 116 0.62 9.27 -11.35
CA ALA A 116 0.43 8.52 -10.11
C ALA A 116 0.72 7.03 -10.29
N ASN A 117 0.32 6.44 -11.43
CA ASN A 117 0.64 5.06 -11.77
C ASN A 117 2.16 4.85 -11.88
N LYS A 118 2.87 5.75 -12.59
CA LYS A 118 4.34 5.70 -12.72
C LYS A 118 5.04 5.82 -11.35
N VAL A 119 4.62 6.76 -10.52
CA VAL A 119 5.16 6.94 -9.15
C VAL A 119 4.89 5.70 -8.29
N GLY A 120 3.71 5.08 -8.42
CA GLY A 120 3.39 3.82 -7.74
C GLY A 120 4.24 2.65 -8.21
N TYR A 121 4.50 2.56 -9.52
CA TYR A 121 5.37 1.53 -10.10
C TYR A 121 6.80 1.68 -9.59
N GLU A 122 7.35 2.89 -9.62
CA GLU A 122 8.68 3.22 -9.11
C GLU A 122 8.82 2.89 -7.61
N LEU A 123 7.78 3.19 -6.82
CA LEU A 123 7.76 2.83 -5.40
C LEU A 123 7.83 1.31 -5.21
N ALA A 124 7.06 0.55 -5.99
CA ALA A 124 7.07 -0.91 -5.92
C ALA A 124 8.43 -1.48 -6.32
N GLU A 125 9.00 -1.01 -7.43
CA GLU A 125 10.28 -1.46 -7.96
C GLU A 125 11.42 -1.21 -6.97
N ARG A 126 11.54 0.01 -6.44
CA ARG A 126 12.57 0.38 -5.46
C ARG A 126 12.40 -0.35 -4.13
N PHE A 127 11.15 -0.53 -3.65
CA PHE A 127 10.89 -1.20 -2.39
C PHE A 127 11.13 -2.71 -2.46
N LEU A 128 10.66 -3.35 -3.52
CA LEU A 128 10.76 -4.80 -3.71
C LEU A 128 12.08 -5.23 -4.36
N LYS A 129 12.85 -4.29 -4.93
CA LYS A 129 14.17 -4.51 -5.54
C LYS A 129 14.14 -5.60 -6.61
N GLY A 130 13.08 -5.66 -7.41
CA GLY A 130 12.91 -6.65 -8.47
C GLY A 130 12.72 -8.10 -7.99
N LYS A 131 12.45 -8.34 -6.71
CA LYS A 131 12.40 -9.70 -6.15
C LYS A 131 11.00 -10.30 -6.10
N HIS A 132 9.96 -9.52 -6.29
CA HIS A 132 8.57 -9.96 -6.20
C HIS A 132 7.77 -9.46 -7.39
N ALA A 133 6.92 -10.30 -7.94
CA ALA A 133 5.93 -9.88 -8.92
C ALA A 133 4.88 -8.98 -8.27
N PHE A 134 4.45 -7.94 -8.98
CA PHE A 134 3.45 -7.00 -8.48
C PHE A 134 2.60 -6.39 -9.61
N ILE A 135 1.44 -5.89 -9.22
CA ILE A 135 0.59 -5.02 -10.03
C ILE A 135 0.41 -3.67 -9.33
N VAL A 136 0.28 -2.62 -10.12
CA VAL A 136 -0.08 -1.28 -9.68
C VAL A 136 -1.36 -0.89 -10.37
N ALA A 137 -2.40 -0.62 -9.62
CA ALA A 137 -3.68 -0.15 -10.13
C ALA A 137 -4.00 1.22 -9.53
N THR A 138 -4.17 2.22 -10.38
CA THR A 138 -4.46 3.59 -9.97
C THR A 138 -5.95 3.85 -10.07
N HIS A 139 -6.56 4.23 -8.96
CA HIS A 139 -7.98 4.52 -8.84
C HIS A 139 -8.25 6.01 -8.94
N THR A 140 -9.26 6.37 -9.72
CA THR A 140 -9.74 7.74 -9.94
C THR A 140 -11.17 7.96 -9.48
N ASP A 141 -11.78 6.97 -8.81
CA ASP A 141 -13.17 6.99 -8.34
C ASP A 141 -13.43 7.95 -7.18
N ARG A 142 -12.41 8.64 -6.68
CA ARG A 142 -12.48 9.58 -5.56
C ARG A 142 -11.91 10.94 -5.93
N ALA A 143 -12.16 11.93 -5.07
CA ALA A 143 -11.60 13.27 -5.23
C ALA A 143 -10.05 13.31 -5.23
N HIS A 144 -9.39 12.25 -4.82
CA HIS A 144 -7.94 12.10 -4.82
C HIS A 144 -7.54 10.82 -5.53
N VAL A 145 -6.52 10.90 -6.34
CA VAL A 145 -5.90 9.75 -7.00
C VAL A 145 -5.19 8.88 -5.96
N HIS A 146 -5.30 7.57 -6.08
CA HIS A 146 -4.63 6.65 -5.17
C HIS A 146 -4.26 5.32 -5.83
N ASN A 147 -3.11 4.80 -5.46
CA ASN A 147 -2.56 3.55 -5.97
C ASN A 147 -2.86 2.38 -5.02
N HIS A 148 -3.23 1.26 -5.63
CA HIS A 148 -3.25 -0.06 -5.03
C HIS A 148 -2.13 -0.88 -5.63
N ILE A 149 -1.03 -1.07 -4.90
CA ILE A 149 0.10 -1.89 -5.31
C ILE A 149 -0.03 -3.23 -4.61
N ILE A 150 -0.32 -4.30 -5.35
CA ILE A 150 -0.43 -5.65 -4.79
C ILE A 150 0.77 -6.48 -5.26
N TYR A 151 1.52 -7.03 -4.33
CA TYR A 151 2.68 -7.86 -4.64
C TYR A 151 2.62 -9.24 -3.98
N ASN A 152 3.22 -10.21 -4.67
CA ASN A 152 3.27 -11.58 -4.20
C ASN A 152 4.11 -11.68 -2.92
N SER A 153 3.59 -12.41 -1.92
CA SER A 153 4.37 -12.74 -0.72
C SER A 153 5.56 -13.66 -1.00
N THR A 154 5.55 -14.39 -2.11
CA THR A 154 6.63 -15.27 -2.54
C THR A 154 7.56 -14.52 -3.51
N ALA A 155 8.86 -14.66 -3.34
CA ALA A 155 9.85 -14.08 -4.25
C ALA A 155 9.87 -14.85 -5.58
N LEU A 156 10.30 -14.18 -6.66
CA LEU A 156 10.36 -14.73 -8.01
C LEU A 156 11.26 -15.97 -8.11
N ASP A 157 12.32 -16.03 -7.28
CA ASP A 157 13.21 -17.20 -7.20
C ASP A 157 12.58 -18.44 -6.55
N GLY A 158 11.37 -18.34 -6.02
CA GLY A 158 10.68 -19.41 -5.32
C GLY A 158 11.33 -19.89 -4.02
N THR A 159 12.40 -19.26 -3.54
CA THR A 159 13.17 -19.72 -2.37
C THR A 159 12.82 -18.98 -1.08
N ARG A 160 12.27 -17.79 -1.21
CA ARG A 160 12.03 -16.87 -0.08
C ARG A 160 10.62 -16.30 -0.11
N LYS A 161 10.19 -15.81 1.06
CA LYS A 161 8.98 -15.02 1.21
C LYS A 161 9.34 -13.63 1.72
N PHE A 162 8.53 -12.64 1.35
CA PHE A 162 8.62 -11.32 1.93
C PHE A 162 8.44 -11.42 3.45
N ARG A 163 9.34 -10.79 4.18
CA ARG A 163 9.25 -10.71 5.64
C ARG A 163 8.78 -9.31 6.01
N ASP A 164 7.53 -9.24 6.45
CA ASP A 164 7.04 -8.04 7.10
C ASP A 164 7.59 -7.99 8.53
N PHE A 165 8.32 -6.95 8.84
CA PHE A 165 8.90 -6.70 10.16
C PHE A 165 8.45 -5.32 10.67
N LEU A 166 8.66 -5.04 11.94
CA LEU A 166 8.14 -3.85 12.62
C LEU A 166 8.37 -2.53 11.88
N LEU A 167 9.45 -2.40 11.11
CA LEU A 167 9.81 -1.18 10.38
C LEU A 167 9.48 -1.22 8.88
N SER A 168 8.90 -2.30 8.34
CA SER A 168 8.57 -2.38 6.91
C SER A 168 7.60 -1.28 6.48
N GLY A 169 6.58 -1.02 7.30
CA GLY A 169 5.62 0.07 7.06
C GLY A 169 6.28 1.44 7.06
N LEU A 170 7.21 1.69 7.97
CA LEU A 170 7.97 2.94 8.02
C LEU A 170 8.93 3.06 6.84
N ALA A 171 9.57 1.95 6.43
CA ALA A 171 10.49 1.94 5.31
C ALA A 171 9.77 2.29 3.99
N VAL A 172 8.60 1.68 3.72
CA VAL A 172 7.81 2.00 2.53
C VAL A 172 7.29 3.44 2.56
N GLN A 173 6.91 3.95 3.74
CA GLN A 173 6.48 5.33 3.93
C GLN A 173 7.58 6.33 3.57
N ARG A 174 8.77 6.17 4.16
CA ARG A 174 9.93 7.03 3.87
C ARG A 174 10.39 6.96 2.43
N LEU A 175 10.33 5.78 1.82
CA LEU A 175 10.66 5.63 0.40
C LEU A 175 9.63 6.34 -0.48
N SER A 176 8.34 6.23 -0.15
CA SER A 176 7.27 6.95 -0.84
C SER A 176 7.44 8.46 -0.73
N ASP A 177 7.77 8.97 0.48
CA ASP A 177 8.01 10.39 0.71
C ASP A 177 9.21 10.89 -0.12
N LEU A 178 10.30 10.11 -0.19
CA LEU A 178 11.46 10.43 -1.00
C LEU A 178 11.11 10.53 -2.49
N ILE A 179 10.38 9.54 -3.03
CA ILE A 179 9.95 9.54 -4.43
C ILE A 179 9.00 10.71 -4.70
N CYS A 180 8.05 10.99 -3.79
CA CYS A 180 7.18 12.15 -3.92
C CYS A 180 7.97 13.46 -4.00
N LEU A 181 9.00 13.64 -3.19
CA LEU A 181 9.87 14.82 -3.25
C LEU A 181 10.68 14.89 -4.56
N GLU A 182 11.18 13.78 -5.07
CA GLU A 182 11.86 13.69 -6.37
C GLU A 182 10.95 14.13 -7.52
N HIS A 183 9.64 13.82 -7.42
CA HIS A 183 8.61 14.23 -8.38
C HIS A 183 7.94 15.57 -8.03
N GLN A 184 8.47 16.35 -7.08
CA GLN A 184 7.93 17.64 -6.65
C GLN A 184 6.50 17.58 -6.09
N LEU A 185 6.13 16.44 -5.53
CA LEU A 185 4.84 16.21 -4.88
C LEU A 185 4.93 16.50 -3.38
N SER A 186 3.79 16.83 -2.76
CA SER A 186 3.75 17.11 -1.33
C SER A 186 3.84 15.83 -0.48
N VAL A 187 4.53 15.93 0.65
CA VAL A 187 4.67 14.86 1.63
C VAL A 187 4.06 15.27 2.98
N ILE A 188 3.70 14.29 3.81
CA ILE A 188 3.22 14.57 5.15
C ILE A 188 4.40 15.00 6.03
N GLU A 189 4.42 16.27 6.44
CA GLU A 189 5.33 16.73 7.48
C GLU A 189 4.92 16.15 8.82
N ILE A 190 5.73 15.25 9.36
CA ILE A 190 5.57 14.77 10.74
C ILE A 190 6.05 15.90 11.66
N LYS A 191 5.12 16.67 12.23
CA LYS A 191 5.48 17.66 13.27
C LYS A 191 6.14 16.91 14.43
N PRO A 192 7.33 17.33 14.89
CA PRO A 192 7.99 16.68 16.00
C PRO A 192 7.11 16.73 17.25
N TYR A 193 7.08 15.65 18.01
CA TYR A 193 6.25 15.48 19.23
C TYR A 193 6.41 16.61 20.26
N ARG A 194 7.50 17.37 20.19
CA ARG A 194 7.77 18.54 21.06
C ARG A 194 6.70 19.63 20.97
N ASP A 195 6.06 19.82 19.83
CA ASP A 195 5.05 20.86 19.65
C ASP A 195 3.72 20.53 20.38
N CYS A 196 3.51 19.28 20.77
CA CYS A 196 2.37 18.87 21.60
C CYS A 196 2.58 19.09 23.11
N LEU A 197 3.82 19.30 23.56
CA LEU A 197 4.14 19.47 24.99
C LEU A 197 4.15 20.94 25.43
N LEU A 198 4.10 21.92 24.52
CA LEU A 198 4.14 23.34 24.84
C LEU A 198 2.83 23.89 25.41
N TYR A 199 1.77 23.08 25.55
CA TYR A 199 0.48 23.50 26.09
C TYR A 199 0.14 22.92 27.47
N THR A 200 1.09 22.33 28.16
CA THR A 200 0.93 22.06 29.59
C THR A 200 1.52 23.24 30.37
N SER A 201 0.87 24.40 30.34
CA SER A 201 1.05 25.38 31.39
C SER A 201 0.69 24.73 32.72
N PRO A 202 1.56 24.78 33.75
CA PRO A 202 1.13 24.40 35.08
C PRO A 202 -0.03 25.31 35.46
N SER A 203 -1.14 24.71 35.86
CA SER A 203 -2.27 25.43 36.44
C SER A 203 -1.79 26.15 37.71
N PRO A 204 -2.20 27.39 37.94
CA PRO A 204 -1.85 28.14 39.16
C PRO A 204 -2.41 27.49 40.42
#